data_aedcef0e47a5602c52fb08feb7271598
#
_entry.id   aedcef0e47a5602c52fb08feb7271598
#
_cell.length_a   1.000
_cell.length_b   1.000
_cell.length_c   1.000
_cell.angle_alpha   90.00
_cell.angle_beta   90.00
_cell.angle_gamma   90.00
#
_symmetry.space_group_name_H-M   'P 1'
#
loop_
_entity.id
_entity.type
_entity.pdbx_description
1 polymer ?
#
loop_
_entity_poly.entity_id
_entity_poly.type
_entity_poly.pdbx_seq_one_letter_code
_entity_poly.pdbx_strand_id
1 'polypeptide(L)'
;KIRKINNLFEKCLESYKIVNSYGANCFANISITVSLENYEDIDEIYSELLNRYNVKAITACLVRDEGVYKTPEADKKKILSAYINLTEKIKSDSKSGKLKGYKPSSIQGRMMNKKNEIMYEKIISTYLEPQFISQCYAGSLFGIISADGKVYPCEILKDSIGNLRNYEMNFLNLWQDHLAKKTRKWIKDTKCNCCYECAWSFNILGNLKYQ
;
A
#
# COMPACT_ATOMS: atom_id res chain seq x y z
N LYS A 1 -11.09 -17.08 -5.56
CA LYS A 1 -12.17 -16.75 -6.53
C LYS A 1 -11.86 -15.47 -7.32
N ILE A 2 -11.37 -14.39 -6.69
CA ILE A 2 -11.10 -13.08 -7.34
C ILE A 2 -10.04 -13.20 -8.44
N ARG A 3 -8.91 -13.83 -8.16
CA ARG A 3 -7.79 -13.91 -9.11
C ARG A 3 -7.82 -15.11 -10.05
N LYS A 4 -8.78 -16.01 -9.92
CA LYS A 4 -9.00 -17.20 -10.79
C LYS A 4 -7.72 -18.03 -11.06
N ILE A 5 -6.80 -18.06 -10.12
CA ILE A 5 -5.54 -18.83 -10.19
C ILE A 5 -5.62 -19.94 -9.14
N ASN A 6 -5.45 -21.19 -9.59
CA ASN A 6 -5.43 -22.33 -8.70
C ASN A 6 -4.19 -22.31 -7.79
N ASN A 7 -4.37 -22.65 -6.53
CA ASN A 7 -3.31 -22.76 -5.52
C ASN A 7 -2.50 -21.44 -5.38
N LEU A 8 -3.17 -20.27 -5.56
CA LEU A 8 -2.48 -18.99 -5.50
C LEU A 8 -1.92 -18.73 -4.10
N PHE A 9 -2.65 -19.11 -3.05
CA PHE A 9 -2.22 -18.90 -1.67
C PHE A 9 -0.94 -19.67 -1.37
N GLU A 10 -0.88 -20.96 -1.75
CA GLU A 10 0.29 -21.82 -1.58
C GLU A 10 1.50 -21.26 -2.35
N LYS A 11 1.30 -20.81 -3.58
CA LYS A 11 2.35 -20.16 -4.39
C LYS A 11 2.87 -18.86 -3.75
N CYS A 12 1.99 -18.06 -3.18
CA CYS A 12 2.40 -16.85 -2.44
C CYS A 12 3.24 -17.19 -1.20
N LEU A 13 2.84 -18.22 -0.44
CA LEU A 13 3.59 -18.67 0.72
C LEU A 13 4.95 -19.28 0.35
N GLU A 14 5.01 -20.03 -0.73
CA GLU A 14 6.27 -20.56 -1.27
C GLU A 14 7.20 -19.40 -1.67
N SER A 15 6.71 -18.44 -2.44
CA SER A 15 7.46 -17.24 -2.81
C SER A 15 7.95 -16.47 -1.59
N TYR A 16 7.10 -16.32 -0.57
CA TYR A 16 7.45 -15.68 0.70
C TYR A 16 8.61 -16.43 1.38
N LYS A 17 8.56 -17.77 1.46
CA LYS A 17 9.61 -18.59 2.04
C LYS A 17 10.93 -18.47 1.27
N ILE A 18 10.87 -18.52 -0.07
CA ILE A 18 12.05 -18.37 -0.93
C ILE A 18 12.72 -17.02 -0.69
N VAL A 19 11.97 -15.91 -0.72
CA VAL A 19 12.54 -14.58 -0.50
C VAL A 19 13.18 -14.46 0.89
N ASN A 20 12.52 -14.97 1.93
CA ASN A 20 13.09 -14.94 3.28
C ASN A 20 14.31 -15.84 3.48
N SER A 21 14.52 -16.86 2.63
CA SER A 21 15.71 -17.71 2.69
C SER A 21 17.01 -16.98 2.29
N TYR A 22 16.90 -15.87 1.54
CA TYR A 22 18.04 -15.01 1.20
C TYR A 22 18.55 -14.15 2.36
N GLY A 23 17.94 -14.26 3.54
CA GLY A 23 18.43 -13.66 4.78
C GLY A 23 18.26 -12.13 4.84
N ALA A 24 19.22 -11.44 5.48
CA ALA A 24 19.12 -10.01 5.80
C ALA A 24 19.09 -9.09 4.59
N ASN A 25 19.48 -9.55 3.42
CA ASN A 25 19.50 -8.75 2.18
C ASN A 25 18.14 -8.67 1.48
N CYS A 26 17.18 -9.52 1.89
CA CYS A 26 15.85 -9.55 1.32
C CYS A 26 14.80 -9.46 2.44
N PHE A 27 13.79 -8.64 2.22
CA PHE A 27 12.67 -8.48 3.14
C PHE A 27 11.37 -8.75 2.40
N ALA A 28 10.66 -9.79 2.83
CA ALA A 28 9.33 -10.10 2.34
C ALA A 28 8.27 -9.70 3.36
N ASN A 29 7.20 -9.13 2.87
CA ASN A 29 6.01 -8.74 3.61
C ASN A 29 4.77 -9.37 2.96
N ILE A 30 3.82 -9.85 3.76
CA ILE A 30 2.51 -10.25 3.27
C ILE A 30 1.53 -9.12 3.53
N SER A 31 0.85 -8.68 2.49
CA SER A 31 -0.24 -7.70 2.60
C SER A 31 -1.59 -8.41 2.57
N ILE A 32 -2.39 -8.23 3.62
CA ILE A 32 -3.76 -8.72 3.68
C ILE A 32 -4.67 -7.63 3.12
N THR A 33 -5.33 -7.90 2.00
CA THR A 33 -6.33 -6.98 1.45
C THR A 33 -7.69 -7.32 2.05
N VAL A 34 -8.26 -6.40 2.82
CA VAL A 34 -9.61 -6.56 3.41
C VAL A 34 -10.65 -6.20 2.36
N SER A 35 -11.58 -7.09 2.11
CA SER A 35 -12.64 -6.98 1.09
C SER A 35 -13.93 -7.63 1.56
N LEU A 36 -14.99 -7.52 0.77
CA LEU A 36 -16.26 -8.15 1.05
C LEU A 36 -16.18 -9.69 1.12
N GLU A 37 -15.20 -10.28 0.42
CA GLU A 37 -15.03 -11.73 0.35
C GLU A 37 -14.33 -12.35 1.57
N ASN A 38 -13.71 -11.51 2.43
CA ASN A 38 -12.91 -12.04 3.55
C ASN A 38 -12.99 -11.24 4.86
N TYR A 39 -13.82 -10.20 4.93
CA TYR A 39 -13.85 -9.33 6.11
C TYR A 39 -14.27 -10.08 7.40
N GLU A 40 -15.04 -11.16 7.30
CA GLU A 40 -15.46 -12.00 8.43
C GLU A 40 -14.33 -12.92 8.90
N ASP A 41 -13.44 -13.34 8.00
CA ASP A 41 -12.37 -14.32 8.25
C ASP A 41 -11.02 -13.67 8.58
N ILE A 42 -10.94 -12.33 8.64
CA ILE A 42 -9.68 -11.59 8.79
C ILE A 42 -8.88 -12.02 10.01
N ASP A 43 -9.54 -12.32 11.11
CA ASP A 43 -8.91 -12.74 12.36
C ASP A 43 -8.28 -14.13 12.25
N GLU A 44 -8.96 -15.05 11.60
CA GLU A 44 -8.44 -16.39 11.31
C GLU A 44 -7.28 -16.32 10.32
N ILE A 45 -7.44 -15.60 9.21
CA ILE A 45 -6.40 -15.38 8.21
C ILE A 45 -5.13 -14.82 8.86
N TYR A 46 -5.24 -13.79 9.68
CA TYR A 46 -4.12 -13.19 10.39
C TYR A 46 -3.44 -14.18 11.33
N SER A 47 -4.22 -14.89 12.13
CA SER A 47 -3.73 -15.90 13.09
C SER A 47 -3.01 -17.06 12.40
N GLU A 48 -3.56 -17.56 11.29
CA GLU A 48 -2.93 -18.62 10.50
C GLU A 48 -1.59 -18.17 9.92
N LEU A 49 -1.54 -16.98 9.31
CA LEU A 49 -0.30 -16.42 8.75
C LEU A 49 0.79 -16.32 9.81
N LEU A 50 0.43 -15.85 11.00
CA LEU A 50 1.37 -15.64 12.08
C LEU A 50 1.82 -16.95 12.75
N ASN A 51 0.88 -17.81 13.14
CA ASN A 51 1.14 -18.98 13.97
C ASN A 51 1.49 -20.23 13.17
N ARG A 52 0.78 -20.51 12.07
CA ARG A 52 0.99 -21.69 11.25
C ARG A 52 2.09 -21.49 10.22
N TYR A 53 2.12 -20.32 9.57
CA TYR A 53 3.06 -20.05 8.48
C TYR A 53 4.28 -19.23 8.94
N ASN A 54 4.32 -18.81 10.21
CA ASN A 54 5.43 -18.05 10.80
C ASN A 54 5.80 -16.80 9.98
N VAL A 55 4.78 -16.10 9.47
CA VAL A 55 4.98 -14.87 8.71
C VAL A 55 5.51 -13.78 9.63
N LYS A 56 6.62 -13.15 9.26
CA LYS A 56 7.33 -12.19 10.12
C LYS A 56 6.92 -10.75 9.93
N ALA A 57 6.33 -10.43 8.79
CA ALA A 57 5.87 -9.09 8.47
C ALA A 57 4.53 -9.14 7.74
N ILE A 58 3.55 -8.46 8.30
CA ILE A 58 2.19 -8.38 7.76
C ILE A 58 1.80 -6.90 7.72
N THR A 59 1.16 -6.50 6.62
CA THR A 59 0.50 -5.19 6.49
C THR A 59 -0.94 -5.38 6.05
N ALA A 60 -1.77 -4.37 6.29
CA ALA A 60 -3.15 -4.35 5.87
C ALA A 60 -3.33 -3.39 4.69
N CYS A 61 -4.20 -3.76 3.76
CA CYS A 61 -4.71 -2.90 2.70
C CYS A 61 -6.23 -2.97 2.66
N LEU A 62 -6.89 -1.88 2.29
CA LEU A 62 -8.29 -1.90 1.90
C LEU A 62 -8.44 -2.30 0.43
N VAL A 63 -9.51 -3.02 0.10
CA VAL A 63 -9.86 -3.28 -1.28
C VAL A 63 -10.12 -1.95 -2.01
N ARG A 64 -9.69 -1.87 -3.25
CA ARG A 64 -9.88 -0.68 -4.09
C ARG A 64 -11.17 -0.81 -4.89
N ASP A 65 -12.02 0.20 -4.79
CA ASP A 65 -13.30 0.30 -5.51
C ASP A 65 -13.16 0.80 -6.95
N GLU A 66 -12.06 0.45 -7.59
CA GLU A 66 -11.73 0.89 -8.94
C GLU A 66 -11.75 -0.27 -9.94
N GLY A 67 -12.03 0.07 -11.18
CA GLY A 67 -12.14 -0.94 -12.24
C GLY A 67 -13.38 -1.80 -12.11
N VAL A 68 -13.19 -3.12 -12.12
CA VAL A 68 -14.27 -4.12 -12.11
C VAL A 68 -14.79 -4.44 -10.71
N TYR A 69 -14.02 -4.18 -9.68
CA TYR A 69 -14.43 -4.40 -8.29
C TYR A 69 -15.16 -3.17 -7.75
N LYS A 70 -16.31 -3.39 -7.13
CA LYS A 70 -17.08 -2.35 -6.46
C LYS A 70 -17.60 -2.89 -5.14
N THR A 71 -17.31 -2.17 -4.07
CA THR A 71 -17.89 -2.44 -2.74
C THR A 71 -19.24 -1.76 -2.66
N PRO A 72 -20.34 -2.48 -2.36
CA PRO A 72 -21.62 -1.87 -2.06
C PRO A 72 -21.48 -0.89 -0.89
N GLU A 73 -22.12 0.27 -0.97
CA GLU A 73 -22.00 1.33 0.04
C GLU A 73 -22.40 0.82 1.44
N ALA A 74 -23.44 -0.02 1.49
CA ALA A 74 -23.92 -0.64 2.75
C ALA A 74 -22.87 -1.53 3.45
N ASP A 75 -21.89 -2.06 2.70
CA ASP A 75 -20.88 -2.98 3.23
C ASP A 75 -19.55 -2.29 3.56
N LYS A 76 -19.34 -1.06 3.13
CA LYS A 76 -18.11 -0.30 3.40
C LYS A 76 -17.79 -0.18 4.89
N LYS A 77 -18.80 0.02 5.73
CA LYS A 77 -18.61 0.08 7.19
C LYS A 77 -18.14 -1.23 7.79
N LYS A 78 -18.62 -2.38 7.29
CA LYS A 78 -18.19 -3.72 7.75
C LYS A 78 -16.72 -3.96 7.38
N ILE A 79 -16.36 -3.68 6.13
CA ILE A 79 -14.98 -3.79 5.63
C ILE A 79 -14.05 -2.87 6.43
N LEU A 80 -14.47 -1.63 6.69
CA LEU A 80 -13.68 -0.70 7.49
C LEU A 80 -13.49 -1.19 8.93
N SER A 81 -14.52 -1.76 9.56
CA SER A 81 -14.40 -2.34 10.91
C SER A 81 -13.41 -3.50 10.95
N ALA A 82 -13.44 -4.39 9.96
CA ALA A 82 -12.46 -5.47 9.85
C ALA A 82 -11.04 -4.96 9.60
N TYR A 83 -10.89 -3.91 8.79
CA TYR A 83 -9.60 -3.25 8.56
C TYR A 83 -9.05 -2.60 9.83
N ILE A 84 -9.88 -1.90 10.61
CA ILE A 84 -9.51 -1.32 11.91
C ILE A 84 -9.01 -2.41 12.84
N ASN A 85 -9.77 -3.48 13.00
CA ASN A 85 -9.39 -4.64 13.82
C ASN A 85 -8.04 -5.21 13.42
N LEU A 86 -7.83 -5.45 12.13
CA LEU A 86 -6.58 -5.97 11.59
C LEU A 86 -5.40 -5.02 11.87
N THR A 87 -5.58 -3.73 11.62
CA THR A 87 -4.50 -2.74 11.81
C THR A 87 -4.12 -2.60 13.29
N GLU A 88 -5.07 -2.66 14.22
CA GLU A 88 -4.77 -2.64 15.66
C GLU A 88 -4.03 -3.91 16.12
N LYS A 89 -4.38 -5.10 15.59
CA LYS A 89 -3.61 -6.32 15.83
C LYS A 89 -2.18 -6.23 15.30
N ILE A 90 -2.01 -5.78 14.06
CA ILE A 90 -0.68 -5.57 13.47
C ILE A 90 0.15 -4.59 14.31
N LYS A 91 -0.45 -3.49 14.75
CA LYS A 91 0.20 -2.47 15.59
C LYS A 91 0.63 -3.04 16.95
N SER A 92 -0.26 -3.78 17.63
CA SER A 92 0.03 -4.44 18.89
C SER A 92 1.14 -5.48 18.76
N ASP A 93 1.06 -6.36 17.77
CA ASP A 93 2.02 -7.43 17.55
C ASP A 93 3.38 -6.92 17.03
N SER A 94 3.39 -5.77 16.34
CA SER A 94 4.63 -5.07 15.99
C SER A 94 5.32 -4.47 17.21
N LYS A 95 4.54 -3.85 18.13
CA LYS A 95 5.06 -3.24 19.37
C LYS A 95 5.60 -4.30 20.34
N SER A 96 4.90 -5.42 20.47
CA SER A 96 5.33 -6.54 21.34
C SER A 96 6.51 -7.34 20.75
N GLY A 97 6.86 -7.12 19.48
CA GLY A 97 7.89 -7.89 18.78
C GLY A 97 7.45 -9.28 18.30
N LYS A 98 6.16 -9.59 18.36
CA LYS A 98 5.59 -10.82 17.82
C LYS A 98 5.69 -10.83 16.29
N LEU A 99 5.45 -9.70 15.62
CA LEU A 99 5.82 -9.47 14.23
C LEU A 99 7.29 -9.03 14.16
N LYS A 100 8.17 -9.93 13.70
CA LYS A 100 9.63 -9.76 13.75
C LYS A 100 10.21 -8.94 12.58
N GLY A 101 9.42 -8.62 11.58
CA GLY A 101 9.90 -7.95 10.35
C GLY A 101 10.36 -6.51 10.57
N TYR A 102 9.61 -5.74 11.34
CA TYR A 102 9.94 -4.37 11.70
C TYR A 102 10.36 -4.30 13.17
N LYS A 103 11.62 -4.68 13.45
CA LYS A 103 12.16 -4.78 14.83
C LYS A 103 12.01 -3.46 15.59
N PRO A 104 11.24 -3.41 16.69
CA PRO A 104 11.07 -2.18 17.49
C PRO A 104 12.38 -1.65 18.11
N SER A 105 13.35 -2.54 18.27
CA SER A 105 14.68 -2.20 18.80
C SER A 105 15.55 -1.41 17.83
N SER A 106 15.28 -1.46 16.52
CA SER A 106 16.01 -0.72 15.49
C SER A 106 15.37 0.64 15.20
N ILE A 107 16.18 1.66 14.89
CA ILE A 107 15.69 2.98 14.47
C ILE A 107 14.79 2.85 13.23
N GLN A 108 15.25 2.10 12.23
CA GLN A 108 14.49 1.86 10.99
C GLN A 108 13.15 1.18 11.28
N GLY A 109 13.13 0.15 12.14
CA GLY A 109 11.90 -0.54 12.52
C GLY A 109 10.91 0.39 13.24
N ARG A 110 11.38 1.24 14.14
CA ARG A 110 10.53 2.24 14.80
C ARG A 110 9.94 3.25 13.82
N MET A 111 10.75 3.75 12.90
CA MET A 111 10.28 4.68 11.86
C MET A 111 9.21 4.02 10.96
N MET A 112 9.43 2.77 10.53
CA MET A 112 8.48 2.04 9.70
C MET A 112 7.17 1.75 10.44
N ASN A 113 7.24 1.34 11.71
CA ASN A 113 6.05 1.13 12.53
C ASN A 113 5.27 2.44 12.72
N LYS A 114 5.96 3.54 13.03
CA LYS A 114 5.32 4.85 13.17
C LYS A 114 4.68 5.33 11.86
N LYS A 115 5.39 5.17 10.73
CA LYS A 115 4.83 5.46 9.39
C LYS A 115 3.56 4.64 9.13
N ASN A 116 3.56 3.35 9.45
CA ASN A 116 2.39 2.48 9.27
C ASN A 116 1.21 2.90 10.17
N GLU A 117 1.46 3.24 11.42
CA GLU A 117 0.41 3.75 12.33
C GLU A 117 -0.28 4.99 11.74
N ILE A 118 0.50 6.00 11.35
CA ILE A 118 -0.03 7.23 10.75
C ILE A 118 -0.80 6.92 9.45
N MET A 119 -0.25 6.03 8.62
CA MET A 119 -0.87 5.62 7.37
C MET A 119 -2.26 5.02 7.61
N TYR A 120 -2.39 4.07 8.53
CA TYR A 120 -3.66 3.44 8.86
C TYR A 120 -4.68 4.45 9.40
N GLU A 121 -4.26 5.36 10.30
CA GLU A 121 -5.12 6.44 10.80
C GLU A 121 -5.67 7.31 9.67
N LYS A 122 -4.83 7.68 8.69
CA LYS A 122 -5.26 8.52 7.55
C LYS A 122 -6.20 7.77 6.61
N ILE A 123 -5.93 6.50 6.35
CA ILE A 123 -6.80 5.66 5.54
C ILE A 123 -8.18 5.51 6.20
N ILE A 124 -8.22 5.17 7.48
CA ILE A 124 -9.46 5.04 8.26
C ILE A 124 -10.28 6.33 8.22
N SER A 125 -9.61 7.49 8.41
CA SER A 125 -10.29 8.79 8.43
C SER A 125 -10.80 9.26 7.07
N THR A 126 -10.31 8.71 5.95
CA THR A 126 -10.65 9.16 4.59
C THR A 126 -11.45 8.15 3.79
N TYR A 127 -11.62 6.92 4.28
CA TYR A 127 -12.26 5.85 3.51
C TYR A 127 -13.75 6.08 3.28
N LEU A 128 -14.50 6.46 4.32
CA LEU A 128 -15.94 6.76 4.23
C LEU A 128 -16.21 8.18 3.76
N GLU A 129 -15.36 9.11 4.18
CA GLU A 129 -15.50 10.54 3.90
C GLU A 129 -14.19 11.06 3.28
N PRO A 130 -14.05 10.94 1.95
CA PRO A 130 -12.85 11.42 1.27
C PRO A 130 -12.62 12.92 1.52
N GLN A 131 -11.46 13.27 2.06
CA GLN A 131 -11.09 14.64 2.36
C GLN A 131 -9.59 14.86 2.13
N PHE A 132 -9.26 16.11 1.79
CA PHE A 132 -7.87 16.52 1.67
C PHE A 132 -7.24 16.71 3.06
N ILE A 133 -6.23 15.94 3.38
CA ILE A 133 -5.49 16.05 4.66
C ILE A 133 -4.10 16.64 4.45
N SER A 134 -3.41 16.23 3.40
CA SER A 134 -2.06 16.70 3.08
C SER A 134 -1.77 16.57 1.59
N GLN A 135 -0.71 17.26 1.13
CA GLN A 135 -0.23 17.21 -0.24
C GLN A 135 0.07 15.77 -0.67
N CYS A 136 -0.45 15.40 -1.84
CA CYS A 136 -0.08 14.16 -2.53
C CYS A 136 1.23 14.35 -3.30
N TYR A 137 2.17 13.42 -3.13
CA TYR A 137 3.48 13.42 -3.80
C TYR A 137 3.55 12.48 -5.01
N ALA A 138 2.40 12.03 -5.52
CA ALA A 138 2.35 11.26 -6.77
C ALA A 138 2.99 12.05 -7.93
N GLY A 139 3.75 11.35 -8.76
CA GLY A 139 4.52 11.98 -9.83
C GLY A 139 5.71 12.81 -9.36
N SER A 140 5.97 12.90 -8.03
CA SER A 140 7.13 13.60 -7.44
C SER A 140 8.06 12.63 -6.72
N LEU A 141 7.55 11.89 -5.72
CA LEU A 141 8.32 10.91 -4.95
C LEU A 141 8.09 9.48 -5.41
N PHE A 142 7.03 9.21 -6.12
CA PHE A 142 6.71 7.89 -6.67
C PHE A 142 5.94 8.00 -7.97
N GLY A 143 5.92 6.92 -8.71
CA GLY A 143 5.16 6.73 -9.95
C GLY A 143 5.15 5.25 -10.33
N ILE A 144 4.43 4.90 -11.38
CA ILE A 144 4.28 3.55 -11.88
C ILE A 144 4.81 3.48 -13.31
N ILE A 145 5.61 2.47 -13.59
CA ILE A 145 6.02 2.12 -14.96
C ILE A 145 5.31 0.83 -15.34
N SER A 146 4.49 0.91 -16.37
CA SER A 146 3.78 -0.27 -16.91
C SER A 146 4.67 -1.09 -17.85
N ALA A 147 4.29 -2.32 -18.11
CA ALA A 147 5.06 -3.25 -18.96
C ALA A 147 5.27 -2.74 -20.40
N ASP A 148 4.36 -1.90 -20.91
CA ASP A 148 4.46 -1.25 -22.23
C ASP A 148 5.37 0.02 -22.22
N GLY A 149 5.97 0.34 -21.08
CA GLY A 149 6.85 1.49 -20.88
C GLY A 149 6.16 2.81 -20.56
N LYS A 150 4.83 2.84 -20.45
CA LYS A 150 4.13 4.05 -20.01
C LYS A 150 4.42 4.34 -18.55
N VAL A 151 4.57 5.61 -18.22
CA VAL A 151 4.80 6.10 -16.86
C VAL A 151 3.56 6.85 -16.38
N TYR A 152 3.09 6.48 -15.20
CA TYR A 152 1.94 7.12 -14.56
C TYR A 152 2.36 7.78 -13.24
N PRO A 153 1.72 8.87 -12.82
CA PRO A 153 2.05 9.53 -11.54
C PRO A 153 1.68 8.67 -10.32
N CYS A 154 0.65 7.83 -10.44
CA CYS A 154 0.24 6.84 -9.44
C CYS A 154 -0.61 5.73 -10.09
N GLU A 155 -1.02 4.74 -9.31
CA GLU A 155 -1.83 3.61 -9.79
C GLU A 155 -3.29 3.98 -10.16
N ILE A 156 -3.77 5.16 -9.74
CA ILE A 156 -5.17 5.57 -9.85
C ILE A 156 -5.39 6.51 -11.03
N LEU A 157 -4.48 7.43 -11.24
CA LEU A 157 -4.57 8.39 -12.33
C LEU A 157 -4.33 7.68 -13.67
N LYS A 158 -5.34 7.78 -14.55
CA LYS A 158 -5.35 7.04 -15.82
C LYS A 158 -4.46 7.64 -16.89
N ASP A 159 -4.11 8.92 -16.76
CA ASP A 159 -3.30 9.63 -17.73
C ASP A 159 -1.83 9.39 -17.49
N SER A 160 -1.15 8.82 -18.48
CA SER A 160 0.31 8.66 -18.42
C SER A 160 1.01 10.00 -18.59
N ILE A 161 2.13 10.15 -17.92
CA ILE A 161 3.02 11.33 -18.06
C ILE A 161 4.07 11.15 -19.18
N GLY A 162 4.00 10.04 -19.89
CA GLY A 162 4.85 9.73 -21.05
C GLY A 162 5.13 8.24 -21.18
N ASN A 163 5.88 7.88 -22.22
CA ASN A 163 6.36 6.51 -22.44
C ASN A 163 7.89 6.52 -22.52
N LEU A 164 8.57 5.71 -21.72
CA LEU A 164 10.04 5.62 -21.67
C LEU A 164 10.68 5.34 -23.04
N ARG A 165 9.99 4.61 -23.92
CA ARG A 165 10.47 4.31 -25.26
C ARG A 165 10.67 5.57 -26.11
N ASN A 166 9.88 6.64 -25.85
CA ASN A 166 9.98 7.92 -26.54
C ASN A 166 11.10 8.81 -25.99
N TYR A 167 11.75 8.38 -24.90
CA TYR A 167 12.84 9.08 -24.21
C TYR A 167 14.12 8.23 -24.17
N GLU A 168 14.27 7.30 -25.12
CA GLU A 168 15.44 6.39 -25.18
C GLU A 168 15.68 5.66 -23.84
N MET A 169 14.60 5.28 -23.14
CA MET A 169 14.61 4.69 -21.80
C MET A 169 15.22 5.60 -20.70
N ASN A 170 15.43 6.91 -20.98
CA ASN A 170 15.91 7.86 -19.99
C ASN A 170 14.74 8.36 -19.12
N PHE A 171 14.62 7.77 -17.94
CA PHE A 171 13.56 8.11 -16.98
C PHE A 171 13.64 9.57 -16.51
N LEU A 172 14.83 10.13 -16.29
CA LEU A 172 14.99 11.50 -15.79
C LEU A 172 14.47 12.53 -16.79
N ASN A 173 14.73 12.34 -18.08
CA ASN A 173 14.22 13.22 -19.12
C ASN A 173 12.69 13.23 -19.14
N LEU A 174 12.06 12.04 -19.12
CA LEU A 174 10.61 11.93 -19.02
C LEU A 174 10.06 12.58 -17.74
N TRP A 175 10.70 12.28 -16.60
CA TRP A 175 10.24 12.75 -15.28
C TRP A 175 10.35 14.28 -15.14
N GLN A 176 11.24 14.91 -15.88
CA GLN A 176 11.42 16.37 -15.88
C GLN A 176 10.70 17.09 -17.02
N ASP A 177 10.03 16.36 -17.89
CA ASP A 177 9.34 16.93 -19.03
C ASP A 177 8.12 17.78 -18.62
N HIS A 178 7.65 18.56 -19.57
CA HIS A 178 6.50 19.48 -19.43
C HIS A 178 5.25 18.76 -18.93
N LEU A 179 4.92 17.58 -19.50
CA LEU A 179 3.72 16.83 -19.11
C LEU A 179 3.81 16.36 -17.66
N ALA A 180 4.96 15.85 -17.22
CA ALA A 180 5.18 15.46 -15.84
C ALA A 180 5.07 16.65 -14.88
N LYS A 181 5.63 17.81 -15.25
CA LYS A 181 5.51 19.06 -14.48
C LYS A 181 4.06 19.53 -14.39
N LYS A 182 3.33 19.50 -15.50
CA LYS A 182 1.89 19.86 -15.57
C LYS A 182 1.05 18.95 -14.67
N THR A 183 1.31 17.65 -14.70
CA THR A 183 0.59 16.68 -13.88
C THR A 183 0.85 16.91 -12.38
N ARG A 184 2.09 17.15 -11.97
CA ARG A 184 2.42 17.50 -10.58
C ARG A 184 1.73 18.77 -10.11
N LYS A 185 1.70 19.78 -10.98
CA LYS A 185 0.97 21.03 -10.70
C LYS A 185 -0.52 20.75 -10.51
N TRP A 186 -1.13 19.98 -11.41
CA TRP A 186 -2.53 19.60 -11.30
C TRP A 186 -2.83 18.86 -10.00
N ILE A 187 -2.01 17.86 -9.62
CA ILE A 187 -2.15 17.10 -8.35
C ILE A 187 -2.16 18.06 -7.15
N LYS A 188 -1.30 19.06 -7.17
CA LYS A 188 -1.21 20.07 -6.11
C LYS A 188 -2.43 20.99 -6.10
N ASP A 189 -2.79 21.56 -7.24
CA ASP A 189 -3.82 22.58 -7.38
C ASP A 189 -5.22 22.00 -7.10
N THR A 190 -5.46 20.76 -7.49
CA THR A 190 -6.74 20.06 -7.24
C THR A 190 -6.84 19.46 -5.83
N LYS A 191 -5.79 19.59 -5.01
CA LYS A 191 -5.72 18.92 -3.71
C LYS A 191 -6.02 17.43 -3.81
N CYS A 192 -5.40 16.77 -4.82
CA CYS A 192 -5.61 15.35 -5.07
C CYS A 192 -5.45 14.53 -3.79
N ASN A 193 -6.44 13.70 -3.49
CA ASN A 193 -6.48 12.88 -2.28
C ASN A 193 -7.05 11.49 -2.59
N CYS A 194 -6.72 10.53 -1.74
CA CYS A 194 -7.22 9.16 -1.81
C CYS A 194 -7.03 8.46 -0.45
N CYS A 195 -7.61 7.27 -0.29
CA CYS A 195 -7.45 6.41 0.89
C CYS A 195 -6.50 5.22 0.65
N TYR A 196 -5.50 5.34 -0.25
CA TYR A 196 -4.66 4.20 -0.62
C TYR A 196 -3.29 4.22 0.04
N GLU A 197 -2.88 3.04 0.52
CA GLU A 197 -1.65 2.82 1.28
C GLU A 197 -0.39 3.23 0.51
N CYS A 198 -0.34 2.95 -0.81
CA CYS A 198 0.80 3.31 -1.64
C CYS A 198 1.04 4.83 -1.64
N ALA A 199 -0.01 5.63 -1.85
CA ALA A 199 0.09 7.08 -1.84
C ALA A 199 0.44 7.61 -0.44
N TRP A 200 -0.27 7.15 0.59
CA TRP A 200 -0.05 7.58 1.96
C TRP A 200 1.34 7.25 2.49
N SER A 201 1.90 6.10 2.13
CA SER A 201 3.29 5.76 2.50
C SER A 201 4.28 6.84 2.07
N PHE A 202 4.19 7.31 0.83
CA PHE A 202 5.09 8.36 0.31
C PHE A 202 4.69 9.75 0.78
N ASN A 203 3.41 10.02 0.95
CA ASN A 203 2.94 11.32 1.48
C ASN A 203 3.42 11.56 2.91
N ILE A 204 3.47 10.53 3.75
CA ILE A 204 4.01 10.60 5.11
C ILE A 204 5.52 10.83 5.08
N LEU A 205 6.26 10.07 4.27
CA LEU A 205 7.71 10.20 4.17
C LEU A 205 8.16 11.53 3.55
N GLY A 206 7.36 12.10 2.65
CA GLY A 206 7.66 13.37 1.97
C GLY A 206 7.21 14.63 2.72
N ASN A 207 6.50 14.49 3.83
CA ASN A 207 5.93 15.64 4.53
C ASN A 207 6.53 15.80 5.93
N LEU A 208 7.25 16.91 6.15
CA LEU A 208 7.89 17.25 7.43
C LEU A 208 6.92 17.26 8.63
N LYS A 209 5.62 17.46 8.37
CA LYS A 209 4.59 17.40 9.44
C LYS A 209 4.53 16.03 10.13
N TYR A 210 4.96 14.97 9.47
CA TYR A 210 4.90 13.59 9.99
C TYR A 210 6.26 13.06 10.45
N GLN A 211 7.31 13.81 10.28
CA GLN A 211 8.68 13.52 10.73
C GLN A 211 8.91 14.11 12.13
#